data_320c369f0bbf76c671312b050c1610c7
#
_entry.id   320c369f0bbf76c671312b050c1610c7
#
_cell.length_a   1.000
_cell.length_b   1.000
_cell.length_c   1.000
_cell.angle_alpha   90.00
_cell.angle_beta   90.00
_cell.angle_gamma   90.00
#
_symmetry.space_group_name_H-M   'P 1'
#
loop_
_entity.id
_entity.type
_entity.pdbx_description
1 polymer ?
#
loop_
_entity_poly.entity_id
_entity_poly.type
_entity_poly.pdbx_seq_one_letter_code
_entity_poly.pdbx_strand_id
1 'polypeptide(L)'
;MFNLEKEFVGKIDNIQNILDFIVAFSKEHEFPESFTNKILIVGDELFSNIIKYGYENNGGPIIVKLSFDEGIKELILTIIDEAKEFNQLAVNNKVNGLRIGGLGIFLVKQIMTDCAYERKDNQNILTLKKRF
;
A
#
# COMPACT_ATOMS: atom_id res chain seq x y z
N MET A 1 9.80 5.80 17.84
CA MET A 1 9.12 5.46 16.58
C MET A 1 8.09 6.52 16.25
N PHE A 2 8.04 6.95 14.99
CA PHE A 2 7.09 7.96 14.52
C PHE A 2 5.93 7.26 13.82
N ASN A 3 4.71 7.63 14.16
CA ASN A 3 3.49 7.02 13.61
C ASN A 3 2.54 8.08 13.08
N LEU A 4 1.91 7.80 11.94
CA LEU A 4 0.89 8.65 11.34
C LEU A 4 -0.16 7.78 10.67
N GLU A 5 -1.42 8.17 10.78
CA GLU A 5 -2.52 7.40 10.22
C GLU A 5 -3.57 8.34 9.61
N LYS A 6 -4.13 7.94 8.46
CA LYS A 6 -5.22 8.69 7.83
C LYS A 6 -6.14 7.77 7.05
N GLU A 7 -7.45 8.06 7.07
CA GLU A 7 -8.43 7.37 6.27
C GLU A 7 -8.76 8.17 5.01
N PHE A 8 -8.88 7.48 3.88
CA PHE A 8 -9.21 8.05 2.59
C PHE A 8 -10.41 7.33 1.98
N VAL A 9 -11.14 8.01 1.11
CA VAL A 9 -12.13 7.35 0.26
C VAL A 9 -11.38 6.73 -0.92
N GLY A 10 -11.50 5.42 -1.09
CA GLY A 10 -10.80 4.66 -2.12
C GLY A 10 -11.45 4.78 -3.48
N LYS A 11 -11.16 5.86 -4.18
CA LYS A 11 -11.57 6.14 -5.56
C LYS A 11 -10.35 6.56 -6.37
N ILE A 12 -10.39 6.30 -7.69
CA ILE A 12 -9.25 6.58 -8.59
C ILE A 12 -8.78 8.03 -8.49
N ASP A 13 -9.70 8.99 -8.49
CA ASP A 13 -9.36 10.43 -8.40
C ASP A 13 -8.73 10.80 -7.07
N ASN A 14 -8.73 9.92 -6.09
CA ASN A 14 -8.15 10.20 -4.78
C ASN A 14 -6.77 9.56 -4.57
N ILE A 15 -6.28 8.79 -5.54
CA ILE A 15 -4.96 8.13 -5.42
C ILE A 15 -3.86 9.15 -5.17
N GLN A 16 -3.86 10.28 -5.89
CA GLN A 16 -2.84 11.30 -5.73
C GLN A 16 -2.82 11.85 -4.31
N ASN A 17 -3.98 12.04 -3.68
CA ASN A 17 -4.06 12.51 -2.29
C ASN A 17 -3.44 11.49 -1.33
N ILE A 18 -3.63 10.20 -1.57
CA ILE A 18 -3.02 9.14 -0.76
C ILE A 18 -1.49 9.16 -0.92
N LEU A 19 -1.02 9.29 -2.15
CA LEU A 19 0.42 9.37 -2.42
C LEU A 19 1.04 10.64 -1.81
N ASP A 20 0.34 11.77 -1.87
CA ASP A 20 0.80 13.02 -1.26
C ASP A 20 0.97 12.89 0.26
N PHE A 21 0.11 12.12 0.91
CA PHE A 21 0.22 11.82 2.33
C PHE A 21 1.55 11.10 2.64
N ILE A 22 1.93 10.14 1.79
CA ILE A 22 3.20 9.42 1.92
C ILE A 22 4.39 10.37 1.69
N VAL A 23 4.30 11.23 0.66
CA VAL A 23 5.35 12.21 0.35
C VAL A 23 5.57 13.17 1.53
N ALA A 24 4.49 13.66 2.14
CA ALA A 24 4.58 14.57 3.28
C ALA A 24 5.31 13.92 4.47
N PHE A 25 4.98 12.67 4.77
CA PHE A 25 5.66 11.90 5.83
C PHE A 25 7.15 11.72 5.49
N SER A 26 7.45 11.38 4.23
CA SER A 26 8.82 11.18 3.77
C SER A 26 9.66 12.44 3.91
N LYS A 27 9.10 13.61 3.58
CA LYS A 27 9.79 14.90 3.72
C LYS A 27 10.01 15.24 5.18
N GLU A 28 9.03 15.02 6.03
CA GLU A 28 9.15 15.30 7.46
C GLU A 28 10.29 14.49 8.10
N HIS A 29 10.48 13.25 7.66
CA HIS A 29 11.51 12.36 8.21
C HIS A 29 12.75 12.27 7.32
N GLU A 30 12.86 13.15 6.33
CA GLU A 30 14.06 13.32 5.48
C GLU A 30 14.48 12.02 4.80
N PHE A 31 13.50 11.25 4.29
CA PHE A 31 13.80 10.05 3.51
C PHE A 31 14.57 10.39 2.24
N PRO A 32 15.53 9.54 1.83
CA PRO A 32 16.18 9.74 0.53
C PRO A 32 15.14 9.75 -0.60
N GLU A 33 15.32 10.61 -1.59
CA GLU A 33 14.36 10.73 -2.70
C GLU A 33 14.16 9.41 -3.43
N SER A 34 15.23 8.65 -3.67
CA SER A 34 15.13 7.35 -4.31
C SER A 34 14.30 6.36 -3.50
N PHE A 35 14.40 6.41 -2.18
CA PHE A 35 13.58 5.58 -1.27
C PHE A 35 12.11 5.97 -1.38
N THR A 36 11.81 7.28 -1.31
CA THR A 36 10.44 7.78 -1.44
C THR A 36 9.82 7.38 -2.77
N ASN A 37 10.55 7.53 -3.87
CA ASN A 37 10.05 7.17 -5.20
C ASN A 37 9.67 5.68 -5.28
N LYS A 38 10.44 4.81 -4.66
CA LYS A 38 10.13 3.37 -4.60
C LYS A 38 8.85 3.10 -3.81
N ILE A 39 8.66 3.79 -2.69
CA ILE A 39 7.45 3.66 -1.89
C ILE A 39 6.22 4.15 -2.67
N LEU A 40 6.37 5.22 -3.45
CA LEU A 40 5.27 5.72 -4.29
C LEU A 40 4.87 4.73 -5.38
N ILE A 41 5.83 4.03 -5.99
CA ILE A 41 5.55 2.97 -6.96
C ILE A 41 4.74 1.85 -6.28
N VAL A 42 5.16 1.43 -5.10
CA VAL A 42 4.46 0.40 -4.32
C VAL A 42 3.04 0.87 -4.00
N GLY A 43 2.89 2.09 -3.49
CA GLY A 43 1.58 2.64 -3.14
C GLY A 43 0.65 2.72 -4.33
N ASP A 44 1.11 3.25 -5.45
CA ASP A 44 0.30 3.36 -6.66
C ASP A 44 -0.26 2.00 -7.09
N GLU A 45 0.58 0.98 -7.11
CA GLU A 45 0.16 -0.38 -7.48
C GLU A 45 -0.88 -0.93 -6.49
N LEU A 46 -0.59 -0.86 -5.19
CA LEU A 46 -1.45 -1.47 -4.18
C LEU A 46 -2.78 -0.74 -4.02
N PHE A 47 -2.78 0.59 -4.01
CA PHE A 47 -4.01 1.37 -3.89
C PHE A 47 -4.88 1.23 -5.13
N SER A 48 -4.28 1.23 -6.33
CA SER A 48 -5.01 1.03 -7.57
C SER A 48 -5.70 -0.32 -7.60
N ASN A 49 -5.02 -1.38 -7.16
CA ASN A 49 -5.61 -2.72 -7.12
C ASN A 49 -6.77 -2.81 -6.14
N ILE A 50 -6.66 -2.20 -4.97
CA ILE A 50 -7.76 -2.15 -3.98
C ILE A 50 -8.97 -1.46 -4.59
N ILE A 51 -8.77 -0.32 -5.24
CA ILE A 51 -9.86 0.47 -5.80
C ILE A 51 -10.53 -0.24 -6.97
N LYS A 52 -9.75 -0.77 -7.91
CA LYS A 52 -10.27 -1.39 -9.13
C LYS A 52 -10.84 -2.78 -8.90
N TYR A 53 -10.11 -3.62 -8.15
CA TYR A 53 -10.46 -5.03 -8.01
C TYR A 53 -11.10 -5.35 -6.67
N GLY A 54 -10.68 -4.70 -5.60
CA GLY A 54 -11.29 -4.86 -4.28
C GLY A 54 -12.66 -4.22 -4.22
N TYR A 55 -12.73 -2.92 -4.42
CA TYR A 55 -13.98 -2.14 -4.38
C TYR A 55 -14.71 -2.10 -5.73
N GLU A 56 -14.12 -2.62 -6.78
CA GLU A 56 -14.74 -2.65 -8.14
C GLU A 56 -15.18 -1.25 -8.59
N ASN A 57 -14.39 -0.24 -8.27
CA ASN A 57 -14.63 1.18 -8.55
C ASN A 57 -15.88 1.79 -7.86
N ASN A 58 -16.48 1.08 -6.90
CA ASN A 58 -17.63 1.59 -6.15
C ASN A 58 -17.25 2.48 -4.97
N GLY A 59 -15.97 2.50 -4.63
CA GLY A 59 -15.46 3.27 -3.50
C GLY A 59 -15.63 2.55 -2.16
N GLY A 60 -14.79 2.92 -1.23
CA GLY A 60 -14.82 2.41 0.14
C GLY A 60 -13.63 2.96 0.91
N PRO A 61 -13.58 2.76 2.24
CA PRO A 61 -12.51 3.33 3.04
C PRO A 61 -11.17 2.62 2.83
N ILE A 62 -10.10 3.41 2.79
CA ILE A 62 -8.72 2.93 2.83
C ILE A 62 -8.03 3.65 3.97
N ILE A 63 -7.54 2.90 4.95
CA ILE A 63 -6.75 3.46 6.05
C ILE A 63 -5.28 3.22 5.73
N VAL A 64 -4.48 4.27 5.78
CA VAL A 64 -3.03 4.21 5.56
C VAL A 64 -2.33 4.55 6.86
N LYS A 65 -1.49 3.64 7.33
CA LYS A 65 -0.66 3.85 8.51
C LYS A 65 0.80 3.85 8.09
N LEU A 66 1.54 4.84 8.57
CA LEU A 66 2.98 4.94 8.35
C LEU A 66 3.66 4.93 9.71
N SER A 67 4.63 4.05 9.87
CA SER A 67 5.48 3.98 11.06
C SER A 67 6.94 4.00 10.62
N PHE A 68 7.77 4.80 11.31
CA PHE A 68 9.18 4.90 11.01
C PHE A 68 10.02 4.74 12.27
N ASP A 69 10.91 3.76 12.22
CA ASP A 69 11.92 3.54 13.26
C ASP A 69 13.22 4.16 12.80
N GLU A 70 13.57 5.31 13.37
CA GLU A 70 14.77 6.05 12.99
C GLU A 70 16.05 5.29 13.35
N GLY A 71 16.02 4.49 14.40
CA GLY A 71 17.20 3.73 14.85
C GLY A 71 17.66 2.70 13.82
N ILE A 72 16.73 1.98 13.23
CA ILE A 72 17.03 0.94 12.22
C ILE A 72 16.68 1.40 10.80
N LYS A 73 16.24 2.63 10.63
CA LYS A 73 15.87 3.20 9.32
C LYS A 73 14.82 2.36 8.60
N GLU A 74 13.79 1.93 9.32
CA GLU A 74 12.73 1.09 8.75
C GLU A 74 11.40 1.81 8.69
N LEU A 75 10.82 1.84 7.49
CA LEU A 75 9.45 2.28 7.27
C LEU A 75 8.53 1.06 7.25
N ILE A 76 7.41 1.16 7.97
CA ILE A 76 6.32 0.20 7.90
C ILE A 76 5.11 0.90 7.32
N LEU A 77 4.64 0.41 6.18
CA LEU A 77 3.42 0.88 5.53
C LEU A 77 2.33 -0.17 5.76
N THR A 78 1.25 0.22 6.43
CA THR A 78 0.09 -0.64 6.65
C THR A 78 -1.09 -0.07 5.87
N ILE A 79 -1.75 -0.91 5.08
CA ILE A 79 -2.91 -0.53 4.27
C ILE A 79 -4.07 -1.41 4.68
N ILE A 80 -5.17 -0.80 5.12
CA ILE A 80 -6.37 -1.50 5.58
C ILE A 80 -7.54 -1.07 4.70
N ASP A 81 -8.26 -2.05 4.13
CA ASP A 81 -9.49 -1.80 3.39
C ASP A 81 -10.60 -2.76 3.84
N GLU A 82 -11.84 -2.43 3.49
CA GLU A 82 -13.02 -3.20 3.84
C GLU A 82 -13.65 -3.88 2.62
N ALA A 83 -12.89 -4.01 1.53
CA ALA A 83 -13.36 -4.69 0.33
C ALA A 83 -13.51 -6.21 0.58
N LYS A 84 -14.00 -6.93 -0.42
CA LYS A 84 -14.05 -8.38 -0.35
C LYS A 84 -12.64 -8.94 -0.08
N GLU A 85 -12.58 -10.16 0.45
CA GLU A 85 -11.31 -10.82 0.69
C GLU A 85 -10.50 -10.89 -0.60
N PHE A 86 -9.30 -10.31 -0.56
CA PHE A 86 -8.44 -10.22 -1.73
C PHE A 86 -6.98 -10.08 -1.29
N ASN A 87 -6.22 -11.18 -1.43
CA ASN A 87 -4.78 -11.14 -1.19
C ASN A 87 -4.06 -10.81 -2.50
N GLN A 88 -3.80 -9.52 -2.73
CA GLN A 88 -3.13 -9.10 -3.96
C GLN A 88 -1.64 -9.48 -3.99
N LEU A 89 -1.07 -9.95 -2.89
CA LEU A 89 0.31 -10.43 -2.86
C LEU A 89 0.45 -11.84 -3.44
N ALA A 90 -0.65 -12.57 -3.64
CA ALA A 90 -0.60 -13.91 -4.21
C ALA A 90 -0.21 -13.82 -5.69
N VAL A 91 0.83 -14.57 -6.08
CA VAL A 91 1.49 -14.44 -7.39
C VAL A 91 0.56 -14.73 -8.57
N ASN A 92 -0.47 -15.57 -8.38
CA ASN A 92 -1.35 -16.04 -9.46
C ASN A 92 -2.79 -15.60 -9.30
N ASN A 93 -3.05 -14.44 -8.69
CA ASN A 93 -4.38 -13.88 -8.61
C ASN A 93 -4.93 -13.62 -10.02
N LYS A 94 -6.18 -14.05 -10.24
CA LYS A 94 -6.88 -13.85 -11.51
C LYS A 94 -8.30 -13.40 -11.26
N VAL A 95 -8.79 -12.48 -12.10
CA VAL A 95 -10.19 -12.09 -12.18
C VAL A 95 -10.63 -12.26 -13.62
N ASN A 96 -11.70 -13.04 -13.85
CA ASN A 96 -12.23 -13.32 -15.20
C ASN A 96 -11.15 -13.85 -16.16
N GLY A 97 -10.25 -14.71 -15.65
CA GLY A 97 -9.17 -15.27 -16.46
C GLY A 97 -7.98 -14.32 -16.68
N LEU A 98 -8.06 -13.08 -16.20
CA LEU A 98 -6.99 -12.11 -16.29
C LEU A 98 -6.18 -12.07 -15.00
N ARG A 99 -4.86 -11.93 -15.14
CA ARG A 99 -3.96 -11.84 -14.01
C ARG A 99 -4.05 -10.45 -13.37
N ILE A 100 -4.27 -10.40 -12.05
CA ILE A 100 -4.27 -9.17 -11.29
C ILE A 100 -2.89 -8.95 -10.70
N GLY A 101 -2.34 -7.73 -10.86
CA GLY A 101 -1.11 -7.30 -10.21
C GLY A 101 0.16 -8.00 -10.68
N GLY A 102 0.14 -8.66 -11.84
CA GLY A 102 1.25 -9.47 -12.34
C GLY A 102 2.63 -8.85 -12.15
N LEU A 103 3.04 -7.95 -13.05
CA LEU A 103 4.34 -7.29 -12.98
C LEU A 103 4.40 -6.30 -11.82
N GLY A 104 3.30 -5.61 -11.53
CA GLY A 104 3.23 -4.65 -10.42
C GLY A 104 3.51 -5.30 -9.08
N ILE A 105 2.89 -6.44 -8.78
CA ILE A 105 3.11 -7.17 -7.53
C ILE A 105 4.53 -7.75 -7.48
N PHE A 106 5.05 -8.24 -8.60
CA PHE A 106 6.44 -8.66 -8.66
C PHE A 106 7.36 -7.51 -8.25
N LEU A 107 7.13 -6.30 -8.79
CA LEU A 107 7.92 -5.11 -8.47
C LEU A 107 7.80 -4.73 -7.00
N VAL A 108 6.59 -4.79 -6.42
CA VAL A 108 6.36 -4.54 -5.00
C VAL A 108 7.25 -5.45 -4.15
N LYS A 109 7.28 -6.74 -4.47
CA LYS A 109 8.09 -7.72 -3.74
C LYS A 109 9.59 -7.52 -3.93
N GLN A 110 10.01 -6.96 -5.07
CA GLN A 110 11.41 -6.62 -5.30
C GLN A 110 11.82 -5.38 -4.49
N ILE A 111 10.94 -4.42 -4.36
CA ILE A 111 11.21 -3.15 -3.67
C ILE A 111 11.18 -3.32 -2.15
N MET A 112 10.15 -3.97 -1.61
CA MET A 112 9.94 -4.07 -0.16
C MET A 112 10.76 -5.21 0.44
N THR A 113 11.25 -4.99 1.67
CA THR A 113 11.97 -6.02 2.42
C THR A 113 11.04 -7.15 2.84
N ASP A 114 9.86 -6.79 3.36
CA ASP A 114 8.83 -7.73 3.80
C ASP A 114 7.47 -7.29 3.34
N CYS A 115 6.64 -8.25 2.94
CA CYS A 115 5.25 -8.03 2.58
C CYS A 115 4.40 -9.13 3.24
N ALA A 116 3.34 -8.73 3.93
CA ALA A 116 2.43 -9.67 4.59
C ALA A 116 0.99 -9.26 4.35
N TYR A 117 0.11 -10.24 4.23
CA TYR A 117 -1.33 -10.06 4.09
C TYR A 117 -2.06 -10.80 5.20
N GLU A 118 -3.09 -10.16 5.74
CA GLU A 118 -3.98 -10.78 6.72
C GLU A 118 -5.42 -10.39 6.42
N ARG A 119 -6.34 -11.35 6.56
CA ARG A 119 -7.78 -11.07 6.55
C ARG A 119 -8.28 -11.19 7.97
N LYS A 120 -8.81 -10.10 8.53
CA LYS A 120 -9.27 -10.05 9.92
C LYS A 120 -10.41 -9.05 10.06
N ASP A 121 -11.47 -9.45 10.79
CA ASP A 121 -12.62 -8.57 11.08
C ASP A 121 -13.21 -7.93 9.83
N ASN A 122 -13.36 -8.70 8.75
CA ASN A 122 -13.86 -8.25 7.45
C ASN A 122 -13.00 -7.16 6.80
N GLN A 123 -11.72 -7.14 7.11
CA GLN A 123 -10.76 -6.20 6.53
C GLN A 123 -9.60 -6.94 5.88
N ASN A 124 -9.10 -6.39 4.78
CA ASN A 124 -7.83 -6.78 4.21
C ASN A 124 -6.75 -5.90 4.84
N ILE A 125 -5.69 -6.49 5.34
CA ILE A 125 -4.60 -5.78 5.99
C ILE A 125 -3.29 -6.16 5.30
N LEU A 126 -2.65 -5.18 4.66
CA LEU A 126 -1.32 -5.33 4.07
C LEU A 126 -0.31 -4.64 4.97
N THR A 127 0.76 -5.33 5.30
CA THR A 127 1.87 -4.75 6.07
C THR A 127 3.15 -4.94 5.28
N LEU A 128 3.80 -3.82 4.95
CA LEU A 128 4.99 -3.81 4.10
C LEU A 128 6.10 -3.06 4.82
N LYS A 129 7.31 -3.60 4.76
CA LYS A 129 8.47 -3.01 5.45
C LYS A 129 9.60 -2.77 4.48
N LYS A 130 10.30 -1.65 4.66
CA LYS A 130 11.48 -1.33 3.88
C LYS A 130 12.46 -0.49 4.71
N ARG A 131 13.74 -0.83 4.59
CA ARG A 131 14.83 -0.08 5.20
C ARG A 131 15.61 0.70 4.15
N PHE A 132 16.32 1.72 4.60
CA PHE A 132 17.27 2.46 3.77
C PHE A 132 18.57 2.80 4.49
#